data_1f10d7b21363f0e1c029e27254a3087c
#
_entry.id   1f10d7b21363f0e1c029e27254a3087c
#
_cell.length_a   1.000
_cell.length_b   1.000
_cell.length_c   1.000
_cell.angle_alpha   90.00
_cell.angle_beta   90.00
_cell.angle_gamma   90.00
#
_symmetry.space_group_name_H-M   'P 1'
#
loop_
_entity.id
_entity.type
_entity.pdbx_description
1 polymer ?
#
loop_
_entity_poly.entity_id
_entity_poly.type
_entity_poly.pdbx_seq_one_letter_code
_entity_poly.pdbx_strand_id
1 'polypeptide(L)'
;TFGGRPEFYDSTGIMDYGSLMFVALQRAQTAREAIAVIDRLMQEYGYASSGESFSIADPDEVWIMEIMCKAPRYNKKGKNLNKGAVWVAKRIPDGHISGHANQARITNIEFNNPDDCLFSKDLISHAREQGLFTGKDEEFSFCDVYAPADFGALRYCEARVWAYFNRFAPGM
;
A
#
# COMPACT_ATOMS: atom_id res chain seq x y z
N THR A 1 -3.87 -7.69 4.84
CA THR A 1 -3.28 -6.81 5.88
C THR A 1 -1.87 -7.28 6.23
N PHE A 2 -0.96 -6.36 6.38
CA PHE A 2 0.40 -6.62 6.86
C PHE A 2 0.76 -5.67 8.02
N GLY A 3 1.73 -6.08 8.85
CA GLY A 3 2.24 -5.31 9.98
C GLY A 3 3.05 -4.10 9.52
N GLY A 4 4.35 -4.23 9.54
CA GLY A 4 5.30 -3.20 9.12
C GLY A 4 5.60 -2.19 10.21
N ARG A 5 4.70 -1.25 10.46
CA ARG A 5 4.90 -0.13 11.40
C ARG A 5 3.75 -0.02 12.40
N PRO A 6 3.72 -0.83 13.46
CA PRO A 6 2.63 -0.80 14.43
C PRO A 6 2.51 0.57 15.13
N GLU A 7 3.61 1.32 15.24
CA GLU A 7 3.63 2.68 15.78
C GLU A 7 2.89 3.71 14.93
N PHE A 8 2.56 3.37 13.67
CA PHE A 8 1.80 4.26 12.79
C PHE A 8 0.29 4.06 12.88
N TYR A 9 -0.18 3.13 13.70
CA TYR A 9 -1.61 2.91 13.86
C TYR A 9 -2.33 4.16 14.35
N ASP A 10 -3.32 4.63 13.58
CA ASP A 10 -4.19 5.76 13.96
C ASP A 10 -5.46 5.26 14.64
N SER A 11 -5.51 5.31 15.97
CA SER A 11 -6.69 4.94 16.75
C SER A 11 -7.92 5.84 16.53
N THR A 12 -7.76 6.96 15.83
CA THR A 12 -8.85 7.88 15.47
C THR A 12 -9.30 7.74 14.02
N GLY A 13 -8.65 6.88 13.25
CA GLY A 13 -9.07 6.53 11.90
C GLY A 13 -10.41 5.81 11.90
N ILE A 14 -11.19 6.02 10.83
CA ILE A 14 -12.54 5.44 10.67
C ILE A 14 -12.54 4.35 9.61
N MET A 15 -11.76 4.51 8.54
CA MET A 15 -11.75 3.59 7.41
C MET A 15 -10.76 2.45 7.66
N ASP A 16 -11.25 1.24 7.79
CA ASP A 16 -10.43 0.03 7.71
C ASP A 16 -10.36 -0.51 6.27
N TYR A 17 -9.57 -1.56 6.04
CA TYR A 17 -9.40 -2.16 4.71
C TYR A 17 -10.73 -2.67 4.12
N GLY A 18 -11.61 -3.25 4.94
CA GLY A 18 -12.91 -3.76 4.49
C GLY A 18 -13.83 -2.63 4.05
N SER A 19 -13.91 -1.56 4.84
CA SER A 19 -14.68 -0.36 4.52
C SER A 19 -14.16 0.32 3.25
N LEU A 20 -12.84 0.38 3.06
CA LEU A 20 -12.24 0.93 1.84
C LEU A 20 -12.65 0.13 0.60
N MET A 21 -12.55 -1.22 0.64
CA MET A 21 -12.99 -2.08 -0.45
C MET A 21 -14.47 -1.90 -0.77
N PHE A 22 -15.32 -1.95 0.26
CA PHE A 22 -16.77 -1.84 0.11
C PHE A 22 -17.19 -0.52 -0.53
N VAL A 23 -16.64 0.60 -0.06
CA VAL A 23 -16.98 1.93 -0.58
C VAL A 23 -16.38 2.19 -1.96
N ALA A 24 -15.15 1.69 -2.22
CA ALA A 24 -14.52 1.81 -3.54
C ALA A 24 -15.36 1.09 -4.61
N LEU A 25 -15.79 -0.15 -4.34
CA LEU A 25 -16.64 -0.93 -5.26
C LEU A 25 -18.00 -0.26 -5.56
N GLN A 26 -18.51 0.56 -4.63
CA GLN A 26 -19.76 1.31 -4.85
C GLN A 26 -19.58 2.60 -5.64
N ARG A 27 -18.38 3.19 -5.66
CA ARG A 27 -18.12 4.54 -6.15
C ARG A 27 -17.22 4.62 -7.38
N ALA A 28 -16.54 3.53 -7.73
CA ALA A 28 -15.62 3.48 -8.85
C ALA A 28 -16.16 2.59 -9.97
N GLN A 29 -15.89 2.98 -11.21
CA GLN A 29 -16.19 2.21 -12.42
C GLN A 29 -14.92 1.60 -13.02
N THR A 30 -13.75 2.12 -12.67
CA THR A 30 -12.44 1.66 -13.15
C THR A 30 -11.48 1.41 -11.98
N ALA A 31 -10.42 0.65 -12.25
CA ALA A 31 -9.37 0.38 -11.25
C ALA A 31 -8.70 1.69 -10.78
N ARG A 32 -8.42 2.61 -11.68
CA ARG A 32 -7.82 3.92 -11.34
C ARG A 32 -8.76 4.79 -10.50
N GLU A 33 -10.06 4.79 -10.80
CA GLU A 33 -11.05 5.46 -9.94
C GLU A 33 -11.12 4.84 -8.55
N ALA A 34 -11.02 3.51 -8.43
CA ALA A 34 -10.98 2.83 -7.14
C ALA A 34 -9.77 3.25 -6.31
N ILE A 35 -8.57 3.32 -6.92
CA ILE A 35 -7.36 3.83 -6.26
C ILE A 35 -7.58 5.26 -5.75
N ALA A 36 -8.13 6.15 -6.58
CA ALA A 36 -8.41 7.53 -6.21
C ALA A 36 -9.48 7.66 -5.11
N VAL A 37 -10.50 6.80 -5.11
CA VAL A 37 -11.51 6.73 -4.06
C VAL A 37 -10.89 6.28 -2.73
N ILE A 38 -10.07 5.23 -2.74
CA ILE A 38 -9.36 4.72 -1.56
C ILE A 38 -8.48 5.82 -0.95
N ASP A 39 -7.66 6.49 -1.77
CA ASP A 39 -6.80 7.58 -1.30
C ASP A 39 -7.63 8.69 -0.63
N ARG A 40 -8.64 9.20 -1.31
CA ARG A 40 -9.50 10.26 -0.78
C ARG A 40 -10.17 9.88 0.55
N LEU A 41 -10.68 8.65 0.67
CA LEU A 41 -11.32 8.17 1.89
C LEU A 41 -10.33 8.11 3.06
N MET A 42 -9.11 7.64 2.83
CA MET A 42 -8.07 7.60 3.85
C MET A 42 -7.66 9.00 4.30
N GLN A 43 -7.50 9.95 3.38
CA GLN A 43 -7.14 11.33 3.71
C GLN A 43 -8.27 12.04 4.49
N GLU A 44 -9.52 11.80 4.15
CA GLU A 44 -10.68 12.46 4.76
C GLU A 44 -11.03 11.88 6.13
N TYR A 45 -11.07 10.55 6.24
CA TYR A 45 -11.58 9.84 7.42
C TYR A 45 -10.49 9.22 8.29
N GLY A 46 -9.24 9.16 7.83
CA GLY A 46 -8.16 8.44 8.49
C GLY A 46 -8.22 6.93 8.21
N TYR A 47 -7.07 6.28 8.30
CA TYR A 47 -6.95 4.82 8.09
C TYR A 47 -6.76 4.12 9.43
N ALA A 48 -7.65 3.18 9.74
CA ALA A 48 -7.76 2.49 11.04
C ALA A 48 -7.10 1.09 11.01
N SER A 49 -5.93 0.96 10.36
CA SER A 49 -5.12 -0.26 10.36
C SER A 49 -3.65 0.10 10.14
N SER A 50 -2.74 -0.88 10.17
CA SER A 50 -1.31 -0.63 9.91
C SER A 50 -1.00 -0.56 8.42
N GLY A 51 -1.13 -1.64 7.70
CA GLY A 51 -0.89 -1.70 6.26
C GLY A 51 -1.80 -2.71 5.55
N GLU A 52 -1.98 -2.53 4.23
CA GLU A 52 -2.78 -3.42 3.39
C GLU A 52 -2.23 -3.48 1.98
N SER A 53 -2.43 -4.62 1.32
CA SER A 53 -2.25 -4.78 -0.12
C SER A 53 -3.59 -5.09 -0.76
N PHE A 54 -3.97 -4.30 -1.76
CA PHE A 54 -5.18 -4.49 -2.56
C PHE A 54 -4.83 -5.00 -3.95
N SER A 55 -5.55 -6.00 -4.44
CA SER A 55 -5.65 -6.29 -5.86
C SER A 55 -6.88 -5.58 -6.40
N ILE A 56 -6.70 -4.70 -7.36
CA ILE A 56 -7.75 -3.87 -7.95
C ILE A 56 -7.77 -4.13 -9.45
N ALA A 57 -8.92 -4.53 -9.98
CA ALA A 57 -9.05 -4.89 -11.38
C ALA A 57 -10.34 -4.33 -11.99
N ASP A 58 -10.26 -4.00 -13.25
CA ASP A 58 -11.38 -3.76 -14.15
C ASP A 58 -11.19 -4.57 -15.45
N PRO A 59 -12.03 -4.44 -16.47
CA PRO A 59 -11.86 -5.19 -17.73
C PRO A 59 -10.55 -4.90 -18.47
N ASP A 60 -9.91 -3.76 -18.24
CA ASP A 60 -8.79 -3.26 -19.01
C ASP A 60 -7.46 -3.29 -18.24
N GLU A 61 -7.49 -3.15 -16.90
CA GLU A 61 -6.30 -3.01 -16.08
C GLU A 61 -6.37 -3.81 -14.78
N VAL A 62 -5.20 -4.28 -14.33
CA VAL A 62 -5.00 -4.88 -13.01
C VAL A 62 -3.91 -4.13 -12.26
N TRP A 63 -4.17 -3.78 -11.02
CA TRP A 63 -3.26 -3.04 -10.14
C TRP A 63 -3.05 -3.78 -8.82
N ILE A 64 -1.84 -3.69 -8.28
CA ILE A 64 -1.56 -3.95 -6.86
C ILE A 64 -1.32 -2.60 -6.20
N MET A 65 -2.10 -2.28 -5.17
CA MET A 65 -1.93 -1.08 -4.36
C MET A 65 -1.51 -1.48 -2.95
N GLU A 66 -0.41 -0.93 -2.47
CA GLU A 66 0.09 -1.13 -1.11
C GLU A 66 0.02 0.18 -0.33
N ILE A 67 -0.53 0.11 0.86
CA ILE A 67 -0.75 1.27 1.73
C ILE A 67 -0.12 1.04 3.11
N MET A 68 0.34 2.12 3.74
CA MET A 68 0.80 2.14 5.12
C MET A 68 0.20 3.35 5.84
N CYS A 69 -0.37 3.15 7.01
CA CYS A 69 -0.86 4.25 7.84
C CYS A 69 0.26 5.26 8.11
N LYS A 70 -0.06 6.55 8.07
CA LYS A 70 0.91 7.59 8.44
C LYS A 70 1.08 7.67 9.95
N ALA A 71 2.29 7.99 10.40
CA ALA A 71 2.59 8.25 11.80
C ALA A 71 1.61 9.30 12.36
N PRO A 72 0.77 8.98 13.35
CA PRO A 72 -0.22 9.90 13.85
C PRO A 72 0.44 11.04 14.64
N ARG A 73 -0.11 12.24 14.50
CA ARG A 73 0.31 13.42 15.24
C ARG A 73 -0.89 14.09 15.88
N TYR A 74 -1.10 13.82 17.16
CA TYR A 74 -2.27 14.32 17.87
C TYR A 74 -2.05 15.73 18.44
N ASN A 75 -3.05 16.60 18.31
CA ASN A 75 -3.08 17.88 19.01
C ASN A 75 -3.55 17.68 20.47
N LYS A 76 -3.55 18.79 21.26
CA LYS A 76 -3.99 18.78 22.66
C LYS A 76 -5.45 18.30 22.87
N LYS A 77 -6.27 18.27 21.82
CA LYS A 77 -7.67 17.83 21.84
C LYS A 77 -7.83 16.39 21.34
N GLY A 78 -6.74 15.66 21.11
CA GLY A 78 -6.75 14.28 20.63
C GLY A 78 -7.06 14.13 19.12
N LYS A 79 -7.14 15.23 18.36
CA LYS A 79 -7.36 15.16 16.91
C LYS A 79 -6.04 14.86 16.20
N ASN A 80 -6.01 13.81 15.37
CA ASN A 80 -4.86 13.52 14.51
C ASN A 80 -4.75 14.59 13.41
N LEU A 81 -3.59 15.23 13.32
CA LEU A 81 -3.24 16.24 12.32
C LEU A 81 -2.53 15.63 11.08
N ASN A 82 -2.20 14.34 11.12
CA ASN A 82 -1.52 13.62 10.05
C ASN A 82 -2.32 12.38 9.63
N LYS A 83 -3.58 12.58 9.27
CA LYS A 83 -4.49 11.51 8.88
C LYS A 83 -4.08 10.82 7.58
N GLY A 84 -4.54 9.56 7.44
CA GLY A 84 -4.51 8.82 6.20
C GLY A 84 -3.35 7.84 6.10
N ALA A 85 -3.00 7.49 4.90
CA ALA A 85 -1.93 6.56 4.59
C ALA A 85 -1.05 7.10 3.47
N VAL A 86 0.19 6.66 3.45
CA VAL A 86 1.05 6.70 2.25
C VAL A 86 0.80 5.43 1.46
N TRP A 87 0.94 5.52 0.14
CA TRP A 87 0.65 4.39 -0.72
C TRP A 87 1.40 4.44 -2.05
N VAL A 88 1.52 3.28 -2.66
CA VAL A 88 1.97 3.08 -4.03
C VAL A 88 1.08 2.04 -4.71
N ALA A 89 0.79 2.22 -5.99
CA ALA A 89 0.08 1.26 -6.81
C ALA A 89 0.86 1.00 -8.10
N LYS A 90 1.00 -0.28 -8.46
CA LYS A 90 1.65 -0.70 -9.72
C LYS A 90 0.66 -1.46 -10.58
N ARG A 91 0.60 -1.08 -11.86
CA ARG A 91 -0.11 -1.85 -12.88
C ARG A 91 0.61 -3.16 -13.15
N ILE A 92 -0.14 -4.23 -13.26
CA ILE A 92 0.37 -5.53 -13.68
C ILE A 92 0.34 -5.55 -15.21
N PRO A 93 1.48 -5.74 -15.88
CA PRO A 93 1.52 -5.77 -17.34
C PRO A 93 0.66 -6.89 -17.92
N ASP A 94 0.13 -6.68 -19.10
CA ASP A 94 -0.69 -7.67 -19.80
C ASP A 94 0.10 -8.97 -20.00
N GLY A 95 -0.55 -10.11 -19.79
CA GLY A 95 0.08 -11.42 -19.87
C GLY A 95 0.92 -11.81 -18.64
N HIS A 96 0.97 -10.97 -17.61
CA HIS A 96 1.65 -11.27 -16.35
C HIS A 96 0.67 -11.68 -15.26
N ILE A 97 1.20 -12.36 -14.25
CA ILE A 97 0.48 -12.66 -13.01
C ILE A 97 1.13 -11.94 -11.84
N SER A 98 0.35 -11.63 -10.83
CA SER A 98 0.85 -11.08 -9.59
C SER A 98 0.16 -11.74 -8.38
N GLY A 99 0.75 -11.58 -7.20
CA GLY A 99 0.18 -12.10 -5.97
C GLY A 99 0.87 -11.52 -4.75
N HIS A 100 0.13 -11.44 -3.67
CA HIS A 100 0.63 -10.99 -2.36
C HIS A 100 -0.03 -11.80 -1.24
N ALA A 101 0.61 -11.84 -0.09
CA ALA A 101 0.12 -12.59 1.06
C ALA A 101 0.56 -11.96 2.38
N ASN A 102 -0.17 -10.98 2.88
CA ASN A 102 0.08 -10.31 4.17
C ASN A 102 1.49 -9.69 4.31
N GLN A 103 2.09 -9.28 3.20
CA GLN A 103 3.38 -8.60 3.14
C GLN A 103 3.39 -7.64 1.95
N ALA A 104 3.94 -6.43 2.14
CA ALA A 104 4.20 -5.51 1.04
C ALA A 104 5.34 -6.06 0.15
N ARG A 105 5.27 -5.82 -1.14
CA ARG A 105 6.22 -6.38 -2.14
C ARG A 105 6.71 -5.36 -3.15
N ILE A 106 6.11 -4.18 -3.24
CA ILE A 106 6.52 -3.16 -4.21
C ILE A 106 7.86 -2.55 -3.77
N THR A 107 8.89 -2.76 -4.59
CA THR A 107 10.24 -2.26 -4.37
C THR A 107 10.56 -1.06 -5.24
N ASN A 108 10.26 -1.12 -6.54
CA ASN A 108 10.63 -0.10 -7.50
C ASN A 108 9.48 0.88 -7.77
N ILE A 109 9.74 2.17 -7.60
CA ILE A 109 8.79 3.26 -7.85
C ILE A 109 9.19 3.99 -9.14
N GLU A 110 8.30 3.97 -10.12
CA GLU A 110 8.51 4.63 -11.41
C GLU A 110 7.90 6.03 -11.39
N PHE A 111 8.61 7.00 -10.83
CA PHE A 111 8.12 8.36 -10.57
C PHE A 111 7.64 9.12 -11.81
N ASN A 112 8.13 8.76 -12.98
CA ASN A 112 7.82 9.44 -14.25
C ASN A 112 6.88 8.61 -15.15
N ASN A 113 6.28 7.54 -14.64
CA ASN A 113 5.41 6.65 -15.41
C ASN A 113 4.01 6.54 -14.76
N PRO A 114 3.13 7.54 -14.90
CA PRO A 114 1.79 7.51 -14.31
C PRO A 114 0.85 6.48 -14.96
N ASP A 115 1.23 5.91 -16.08
CA ASP A 115 0.46 4.86 -16.75
C ASP A 115 0.58 3.52 -16.01
N ASP A 116 1.72 3.25 -15.38
CA ASP A 116 2.00 1.99 -14.71
C ASP A 116 2.31 2.12 -13.21
N CYS A 117 2.55 3.35 -12.70
CA CYS A 117 2.86 3.57 -11.29
C CYS A 117 2.20 4.85 -10.76
N LEU A 118 1.36 4.67 -9.73
CA LEU A 118 0.71 5.77 -9.00
C LEU A 118 1.16 5.73 -7.54
N PHE A 119 1.23 6.88 -6.89
CA PHE A 119 1.66 6.96 -5.48
C PHE A 119 1.16 8.23 -4.78
N SER A 120 1.11 8.19 -3.45
CA SER A 120 0.75 9.36 -2.66
C SER A 120 1.84 10.42 -2.73
N LYS A 121 1.43 11.70 -2.74
CA LYS A 121 2.35 12.85 -2.88
C LYS A 121 3.40 12.92 -1.79
N ASP A 122 3.08 12.41 -0.61
CA ASP A 122 3.91 12.43 0.59
C ASP A 122 4.63 11.09 0.86
N LEU A 123 4.63 10.17 -0.10
CA LEU A 123 5.23 8.84 0.02
C LEU A 123 6.67 8.88 0.59
N ILE A 124 7.56 9.62 -0.04
CA ILE A 124 8.97 9.69 0.36
C ILE A 124 9.19 10.72 1.46
N SER A 125 8.53 11.88 1.41
CA SER A 125 8.69 12.92 2.42
C SER A 125 8.29 12.42 3.81
N HIS A 126 7.19 11.66 3.91
CA HIS A 126 6.79 11.01 5.15
C HIS A 126 7.85 10.02 5.66
N ALA A 127 8.42 9.20 4.78
CA ALA A 127 9.49 8.26 5.18
C ALA A 127 10.71 9.00 5.74
N ARG A 128 11.10 10.12 5.11
CA ARG A 128 12.20 10.96 5.58
C ARG A 128 11.89 11.65 6.91
N GLU A 129 10.69 12.18 7.07
CA GLU A 129 10.23 12.80 8.33
C GLU A 129 10.25 11.80 9.50
N GLN A 130 9.97 10.52 9.23
CA GLN A 130 10.02 9.46 10.23
C GLN A 130 11.42 8.85 10.42
N GLY A 131 12.43 9.33 9.70
CA GLY A 131 13.80 8.80 9.77
C GLY A 131 13.97 7.40 9.19
N LEU A 132 13.03 6.92 8.38
CA LEU A 132 13.04 5.59 7.79
C LEU A 132 13.85 5.51 6.49
N PHE A 133 14.07 6.65 5.84
CA PHE A 133 14.75 6.72 4.55
C PHE A 133 15.57 8.01 4.40
N THR A 134 16.81 7.88 3.91
CA THR A 134 17.73 9.02 3.70
C THR A 134 18.38 9.01 2.32
N GLY A 135 18.08 7.99 1.48
CA GLY A 135 18.64 7.83 0.14
C GLY A 135 18.08 8.78 -0.91
N LYS A 136 18.47 8.57 -2.16
CA LYS A 136 17.88 9.26 -3.31
C LYS A 136 16.49 8.67 -3.60
N ASP A 137 15.61 9.47 -4.22
CA ASP A 137 14.23 9.04 -4.50
C ASP A 137 14.20 7.76 -5.36
N GLU A 138 15.13 7.62 -6.31
CA GLU A 138 15.23 6.45 -7.19
C GLU A 138 15.61 5.15 -6.46
N GLU A 139 16.16 5.27 -5.25
CA GLU A 139 16.53 4.13 -4.40
C GLU A 139 15.40 3.71 -3.45
N PHE A 140 14.27 4.43 -3.50
CA PHE A 140 13.17 4.18 -2.57
C PHE A 140 12.44 2.87 -2.88
N SER A 141 12.36 2.01 -1.88
CA SER A 141 11.59 0.75 -1.90
C SER A 141 10.50 0.80 -0.86
N PHE A 142 9.24 0.72 -1.29
CA PHE A 142 8.10 0.80 -0.37
C PHE A 142 8.14 -0.31 0.68
N CYS A 143 8.32 -1.55 0.24
CA CYS A 143 8.31 -2.68 1.17
C CYS A 143 9.50 -2.65 2.14
N ASP A 144 10.70 -2.29 1.69
CA ASP A 144 11.88 -2.27 2.56
C ASP A 144 11.82 -1.15 3.60
N VAL A 145 11.20 -0.02 3.25
CA VAL A 145 11.06 1.15 4.14
C VAL A 145 9.89 0.98 5.11
N TYR A 146 8.71 0.60 4.60
CA TYR A 146 7.48 0.60 5.40
C TYR A 146 7.11 -0.76 5.98
N ALA A 147 7.51 -1.85 5.35
CA ALA A 147 7.17 -3.20 5.79
C ALA A 147 8.32 -4.18 5.53
N PRO A 148 9.51 -3.95 6.11
CA PRO A 148 10.65 -4.85 5.91
C PRO A 148 10.28 -6.27 6.36
N ALA A 149 10.63 -7.25 5.52
CA ALA A 149 10.30 -8.64 5.78
C ALA A 149 11.15 -9.19 6.93
N ASP A 150 10.50 -9.59 8.00
CA ASP A 150 11.09 -10.35 9.09
C ASP A 150 10.99 -11.87 8.84
N PHE A 151 11.47 -12.67 9.79
CA PHE A 151 11.38 -14.14 9.70
C PHE A 151 9.93 -14.64 9.57
N GLY A 152 8.99 -14.01 10.27
CA GLY A 152 7.56 -14.34 10.20
C GLY A 152 6.98 -14.06 8.83
N ALA A 153 7.28 -12.87 8.27
CA ALA A 153 6.88 -12.47 6.93
C ALA A 153 7.44 -13.43 5.86
N LEU A 154 8.73 -13.78 5.93
CA LEU A 154 9.34 -14.73 5.00
C LEU A 154 8.67 -16.11 5.08
N ARG A 155 8.49 -16.64 6.30
CA ARG A 155 7.97 -17.98 6.51
C ARG A 155 6.48 -18.12 6.23
N TYR A 156 5.67 -17.16 6.67
CA TYR A 156 4.20 -17.29 6.64
C TYR A 156 3.55 -16.51 5.50
N CYS A 157 4.23 -15.50 4.95
CA CYS A 157 3.70 -14.68 3.87
C CYS A 157 4.38 -15.02 2.55
N GLU A 158 5.67 -14.76 2.43
CA GLU A 158 6.41 -14.94 1.18
C GLU A 158 6.46 -16.39 0.71
N ALA A 159 6.53 -17.38 1.62
CA ALA A 159 6.43 -18.78 1.26
C ALA A 159 5.12 -19.16 0.53
N ARG A 160 4.00 -18.48 0.86
CA ARG A 160 2.73 -18.68 0.15
C ARG A 160 2.77 -18.09 -1.26
N VAL A 161 3.37 -16.93 -1.41
CA VAL A 161 3.56 -16.29 -2.72
C VAL A 161 4.51 -17.10 -3.58
N TRP A 162 5.61 -17.59 -3.00
CA TRP A 162 6.51 -18.51 -3.70
C TRP A 162 5.79 -19.78 -4.18
N ALA A 163 4.98 -20.40 -3.32
CA ALA A 163 4.21 -21.60 -3.69
C ALA A 163 3.21 -21.29 -4.81
N TYR A 164 2.57 -20.12 -4.78
CA TYR A 164 1.67 -19.65 -5.84
C TYR A 164 2.41 -19.52 -7.17
N PHE A 165 3.52 -18.79 -7.21
CA PHE A 165 4.29 -18.60 -8.45
C PHE A 165 4.88 -19.91 -8.97
N ASN A 166 5.42 -20.77 -8.09
CA ASN A 166 5.96 -22.06 -8.46
C ASN A 166 4.89 -22.99 -9.11
N ARG A 167 3.64 -22.80 -8.75
CA ARG A 167 2.53 -23.59 -9.33
C ARG A 167 2.00 -23.02 -10.64
N PHE A 168 1.85 -21.68 -10.73
CA PHE A 168 1.16 -21.04 -11.86
C PHE A 168 2.10 -20.42 -12.90
N ALA A 169 3.35 -20.25 -12.55
CA ALA A 169 4.40 -19.75 -13.45
C ALA A 169 5.70 -20.54 -13.22
N PRO A 170 5.70 -21.87 -13.42
CA PRO A 170 6.86 -22.70 -13.21
C PRO A 170 7.98 -22.29 -14.20
N GLY A 171 9.18 -22.01 -13.66
CA GLY A 171 10.34 -21.60 -14.45
C GLY A 171 10.65 -20.10 -14.45
N MET A 172 9.88 -19.30 -13.66
CA MET A 172 10.25 -17.93 -13.33
C MET A 172 11.31 -17.89 -12.24
#